data_ea2403d19120920ea4abc0e6eacd564a
#
_entry.id   ea2403d19120920ea4abc0e6eacd564a
#
_cell.length_a   1.000
_cell.length_b   1.000
_cell.length_c   1.000
_cell.angle_alpha   90.00
_cell.angle_beta   90.00
_cell.angle_gamma   90.00
#
_symmetry.space_group_name_H-M   'P 1'
#
loop_
_entity.id
_entity.type
_entity.pdbx_description
1 polymer ?
#
loop_
_entity_poly.entity_id
_entity_poly.type
_entity_poly.pdbx_seq_one_letter_code
_entity_poly.pdbx_strand_id
1 'polypeptide(L)'
;MGIYITILEQGLIYGILALGVYITYKILDFPDLTVDGSFPLGAALTATMITRGVHPILTLPASFLIGVLAGVCTGLIHVKFKVRDLLSGIIMMTALWTINLRLAGTANVPIFGDDSIFDNASVNGIFHDGLSNYKVLVIVLVIAVISKVLLDLYMKTKSGFL
;
A
#
# COMPACT_ATOMS: atom_id res chain seq x y z
N MET A 1 -22.80 -10.32 -11.07
CA MET A 1 -21.38 -10.44 -11.51
C MET A 1 -20.42 -9.53 -10.73
N GLY A 2 -20.87 -8.40 -10.19
CA GLY A 2 -19.99 -7.45 -9.47
C GLY A 2 -19.24 -8.02 -8.25
N ILE A 3 -19.87 -8.89 -7.46
CA ILE A 3 -19.27 -9.42 -6.22
C ILE A 3 -17.97 -10.21 -6.49
N TYR A 4 -17.92 -11.03 -7.53
CA TYR A 4 -16.73 -11.81 -7.86
C TYR A 4 -15.57 -10.92 -8.31
N ILE A 5 -15.87 -9.83 -9.03
CA ILE A 5 -14.86 -8.86 -9.47
C ILE A 5 -14.27 -8.15 -8.25
N THR A 6 -15.11 -7.66 -7.35
CA THR A 6 -14.65 -6.99 -6.12
C THR A 6 -13.81 -7.92 -5.23
N ILE A 7 -14.14 -9.19 -5.14
CA ILE A 7 -13.34 -10.17 -4.38
C ILE A 7 -11.96 -10.35 -5.02
N LEU A 8 -11.89 -10.42 -6.36
CA LEU A 8 -10.62 -10.52 -7.07
C LEU A 8 -9.77 -9.26 -6.92
N GLU A 9 -10.38 -8.08 -7.01
CA GLU A 9 -9.70 -6.79 -6.81
C GLU A 9 -9.08 -6.71 -5.41
N GLN A 10 -9.87 -6.99 -4.38
CA GLN A 10 -9.36 -7.01 -3.01
C GLN A 10 -8.30 -8.08 -2.80
N GLY A 11 -8.49 -9.28 -3.35
CA GLY A 11 -7.51 -10.35 -3.28
C GLY A 11 -6.17 -9.97 -3.90
N LEU A 12 -6.16 -9.25 -5.03
CA LEU A 12 -4.94 -8.74 -5.66
C LEU A 12 -4.26 -7.65 -4.81
N ILE A 13 -5.03 -6.73 -4.22
CA ILE A 13 -4.50 -5.68 -3.35
C ILE A 13 -3.81 -6.30 -2.13
N TYR A 14 -4.48 -7.24 -1.45
CA TYR A 14 -3.87 -7.96 -0.33
C TYR A 14 -2.72 -8.87 -0.78
N GLY A 15 -2.73 -9.34 -2.03
CA GLY A 15 -1.61 -10.05 -2.64
C GLY A 15 -0.35 -9.19 -2.72
N ILE A 16 -0.47 -7.90 -3.07
CA ILE A 16 0.65 -6.95 -3.09
C ILE A 16 1.20 -6.75 -1.66
N LEU A 17 0.31 -6.60 -0.68
CA LEU A 17 0.69 -6.51 0.73
C LEU A 17 1.45 -7.77 1.18
N ALA A 18 0.94 -8.95 0.83
CA ALA A 18 1.59 -10.23 1.13
C ALA A 18 2.99 -10.35 0.49
N LEU A 19 3.20 -9.80 -0.72
CA LEU A 19 4.53 -9.73 -1.33
C LEU A 19 5.49 -8.86 -0.50
N GLY A 20 5.01 -7.75 0.08
CA GLY A 20 5.80 -6.91 0.98
C GLY A 20 6.24 -7.67 2.24
N VAL A 21 5.31 -8.39 2.88
CA VAL A 21 5.62 -9.25 4.05
C VAL A 21 6.56 -10.38 3.67
N TYR A 22 6.41 -10.96 2.47
CA TYR A 22 7.28 -12.01 1.98
C TYR A 22 8.74 -11.56 1.84
N ILE A 23 8.98 -10.33 1.35
CA ILE A 23 10.34 -9.77 1.25
C ILE A 23 10.98 -9.73 2.65
N THR A 24 10.27 -9.16 3.62
CA THR A 24 10.82 -9.02 4.98
C THR A 24 11.07 -10.39 5.61
N TYR A 25 10.16 -11.33 5.46
CA TYR A 25 10.33 -12.70 5.92
C TYR A 25 11.55 -13.38 5.30
N LYS A 26 11.77 -13.18 3.99
CA LYS A 26 12.88 -13.82 3.27
C LYS A 26 14.25 -13.24 3.63
N ILE A 27 14.32 -11.95 3.96
CA ILE A 27 15.56 -11.25 4.27
C ILE A 27 15.89 -11.29 5.77
N LEU A 28 14.87 -11.13 6.63
CA LEU A 28 15.04 -11.01 8.07
C LEU A 28 14.75 -12.31 8.84
N ASP A 29 14.35 -13.39 8.14
CA ASP A 29 13.81 -14.64 8.72
C ASP A 29 12.58 -14.41 9.60
N PHE A 30 11.91 -13.27 9.43
CA PHE A 30 10.86 -12.83 10.32
C PHE A 30 9.89 -11.87 9.60
N PRO A 31 8.56 -12.05 9.74
CA PRO A 31 7.57 -11.17 9.12
C PRO A 31 7.53 -9.82 9.82
N ASP A 32 7.72 -8.73 9.07
CA ASP A 32 7.56 -7.38 9.59
C ASP A 32 6.08 -7.01 9.69
N LEU A 33 5.59 -6.86 10.91
CA LEU A 33 4.19 -6.48 11.19
C LEU A 33 3.92 -4.98 10.98
N THR A 34 4.96 -4.17 10.70
CA THR A 34 4.79 -2.75 10.38
C THR A 34 3.90 -2.56 9.14
N VAL A 35 3.90 -3.54 8.24
CA VAL A 35 3.10 -3.52 6.99
C VAL A 35 1.61 -3.35 7.29
N ASP A 36 1.10 -4.01 8.33
CA ASP A 36 -0.31 -3.90 8.76
C ASP A 36 -0.69 -2.48 9.22
N GLY A 37 0.27 -1.71 9.70
CA GLY A 37 0.07 -0.30 10.07
C GLY A 37 0.33 0.68 8.92
N SER A 38 1.35 0.42 8.11
CA SER A 38 1.76 1.33 7.03
C SER A 38 0.84 1.28 5.81
N PHE A 39 0.20 0.16 5.54
CA PHE A 39 -0.78 0.04 4.47
C PHE A 39 -2.02 0.91 4.73
N PRO A 40 -2.70 0.84 5.89
CA PRO A 40 -3.78 1.77 6.22
C PRO A 40 -3.31 3.23 6.29
N LEU A 41 -2.05 3.49 6.68
CA LEU A 41 -1.47 4.84 6.71
C LEU A 41 -1.46 5.46 5.31
N GLY A 42 -0.98 4.71 4.31
CA GLY A 42 -1.01 5.14 2.92
C GLY A 42 -2.42 5.41 2.42
N ALA A 43 -3.38 4.54 2.75
CA ALA A 43 -4.78 4.69 2.40
C ALA A 43 -5.41 5.93 3.06
N ALA A 44 -5.18 6.15 4.37
CA ALA A 44 -5.68 7.30 5.11
C ALA A 44 -5.12 8.62 4.56
N LEU A 45 -3.82 8.65 4.22
CA LEU A 45 -3.20 9.82 3.60
C LEU A 45 -3.81 10.11 2.24
N THR A 46 -3.94 9.09 1.38
CA THR A 46 -4.53 9.23 0.05
C THR A 46 -5.96 9.76 0.14
N ALA A 47 -6.79 9.16 1.01
CA ALA A 47 -8.17 9.57 1.22
C ALA A 47 -8.27 11.03 1.67
N THR A 48 -7.47 11.44 2.66
CA THR A 48 -7.47 12.82 3.17
C THR A 48 -6.91 13.83 2.16
N MET A 49 -5.98 13.45 1.30
CA MET A 49 -5.50 14.33 0.22
C MET A 49 -6.55 14.52 -0.86
N ILE A 50 -7.23 13.45 -1.27
CA ILE A 50 -8.29 13.51 -2.29
C ILE A 50 -9.46 14.37 -1.80
N THR A 51 -9.93 14.17 -0.57
CA THR A 51 -11.03 14.97 0.00
C THR A 51 -10.66 16.45 0.20
N ARG A 52 -9.37 16.79 0.20
CA ARG A 52 -8.87 18.19 0.18
C ARG A 52 -8.65 18.74 -1.23
N GLY A 53 -9.05 18.01 -2.27
CA GLY A 53 -8.94 18.44 -3.66
C GLY A 53 -7.53 18.31 -4.26
N VAL A 54 -6.64 17.52 -3.64
CA VAL A 54 -5.32 17.26 -4.21
C VAL A 54 -5.46 16.28 -5.37
N HIS A 55 -4.75 16.55 -6.47
CA HIS A 55 -4.80 15.71 -7.67
C HIS A 55 -4.41 14.26 -7.35
N PRO A 56 -5.21 13.25 -7.76
CA PRO A 56 -5.00 11.84 -7.38
C PRO A 56 -3.61 11.28 -7.72
N ILE A 57 -2.98 11.74 -8.80
CA ILE A 57 -1.63 11.28 -9.19
C ILE A 57 -0.57 11.68 -8.14
N LEU A 58 -0.75 12.82 -7.46
CA LEU A 58 0.19 13.28 -6.41
C LEU A 58 0.08 12.48 -5.12
N THR A 59 -1.03 11.80 -4.91
CA THR A 59 -1.22 10.97 -3.71
C THR A 59 -0.38 9.70 -3.74
N LEU A 60 -0.04 9.18 -4.94
CA LEU A 60 0.81 7.99 -5.09
C LEU A 60 2.22 8.19 -4.52
N PRO A 61 3.00 9.21 -4.96
CA PRO A 61 4.32 9.43 -4.37
C PRO A 61 4.24 9.82 -2.89
N ALA A 62 3.18 10.52 -2.46
CA ALA A 62 3.00 10.87 -1.06
C ALA A 62 2.78 9.64 -0.17
N SER A 63 1.89 8.73 -0.58
CA SER A 63 1.64 7.47 0.14
C SER A 63 2.85 6.55 0.12
N PHE A 64 3.62 6.51 -0.98
CA PHE A 64 4.88 5.78 -1.03
C PHE A 64 5.91 6.33 -0.02
N LEU A 65 6.10 7.65 0.01
CA LEU A 65 7.05 8.30 0.92
C LEU A 65 6.70 8.06 2.39
N ILE A 66 5.42 8.14 2.75
CA ILE A 66 5.02 7.89 4.15
C ILE A 66 5.20 6.42 4.54
N GLY A 67 5.00 5.48 3.60
CA GLY A 67 5.31 4.07 3.79
C GLY A 67 6.81 3.83 4.02
N VAL A 68 7.67 4.49 3.22
CA VAL A 68 9.13 4.46 3.41
C VAL A 68 9.53 5.02 4.78
N LEU A 69 8.95 6.15 5.19
CA LEU A 69 9.21 6.74 6.52
C LEU A 69 8.80 5.78 7.64
N ALA A 70 7.67 5.11 7.52
CA ALA A 70 7.24 4.10 8.49
C ALA A 70 8.28 2.97 8.62
N GLY A 71 8.74 2.43 7.49
CA GLY A 71 9.79 1.39 7.47
C GLY A 71 11.12 1.87 8.05
N VAL A 72 11.54 3.09 7.74
CA VAL A 72 12.76 3.70 8.32
C VAL A 72 12.62 3.83 9.85
N CYS A 73 11.46 4.25 10.35
CA CYS A 73 11.22 4.35 11.79
C CYS A 73 11.30 2.98 12.47
N THR A 74 10.73 1.94 11.86
CA THR A 74 10.84 0.56 12.38
C THR A 74 12.29 0.10 12.41
N GLY A 75 13.04 0.32 11.33
CA GLY A 75 14.45 -0.01 11.26
C GLY A 75 15.29 0.74 12.30
N LEU A 76 14.99 2.01 12.56
CA LEU A 76 15.65 2.79 13.62
C LEU A 76 15.37 2.22 15.02
N ILE A 77 14.11 1.81 15.29
CA ILE A 77 13.76 1.19 16.57
C ILE A 77 14.53 -0.12 16.75
N HIS A 78 14.60 -0.94 15.71
CA HIS A 78 15.34 -2.19 15.74
C HIS A 78 16.85 -1.96 15.96
N VAL A 79 17.49 -1.15 15.09
CA VAL A 79 18.95 -1.00 15.07
C VAL A 79 19.45 -0.14 16.23
N LYS A 80 18.84 1.04 16.46
CA LYS A 80 19.34 2.01 17.45
C LYS A 80 18.96 1.64 18.88
N PHE A 81 17.75 1.16 19.11
CA PHE A 81 17.28 0.75 20.43
C PHE A 81 17.50 -0.72 20.72
N LYS A 82 18.05 -1.50 19.75
CA LYS A 82 18.33 -2.94 19.88
C LYS A 82 17.09 -3.74 20.30
N VAL A 83 15.92 -3.29 19.87
CA VAL A 83 14.65 -3.98 20.09
C VAL A 83 14.57 -5.16 19.12
N ARG A 84 14.02 -6.29 19.57
CA ARG A 84 13.79 -7.45 18.66
C ARG A 84 12.89 -7.07 17.51
N ASP A 85 13.16 -7.65 16.35
CA ASP A 85 12.44 -7.37 15.08
C ASP A 85 10.92 -7.41 15.23
N LEU A 86 10.38 -8.48 15.81
CA LEU A 86 8.97 -8.66 16.10
C LEU A 86 8.41 -7.52 16.94
N LEU A 87 9.10 -7.18 18.00
CA LEU A 87 8.65 -6.17 18.95
C LEU A 87 8.69 -4.77 18.32
N SER A 88 9.70 -4.47 17.50
CA SER A 88 9.76 -3.19 16.76
C SER A 88 8.60 -3.04 15.80
N GLY A 89 8.24 -4.12 15.07
CA GLY A 89 7.08 -4.15 14.16
C GLY A 89 5.75 -3.92 14.90
N ILE A 90 5.54 -4.60 16.03
CA ILE A 90 4.32 -4.43 16.84
C ILE A 90 4.21 -3.01 17.41
N ILE A 91 5.30 -2.46 17.95
CA ILE A 91 5.33 -1.08 18.47
C ILE A 91 4.97 -0.10 17.35
N MET A 92 5.58 -0.27 16.17
CA MET A 92 5.33 0.62 15.05
C MET A 92 3.91 0.47 14.50
N MET A 93 3.39 -0.74 14.36
CA MET A 93 2.02 -1.02 13.96
C MET A 93 1.00 -0.29 14.86
N THR A 94 1.17 -0.38 16.18
CA THR A 94 0.26 0.28 17.13
C THR A 94 0.39 1.80 17.11
N ALA A 95 1.59 2.33 16.93
CA ALA A 95 1.83 3.76 16.77
C ALA A 95 1.18 4.28 15.47
N LEU A 96 1.35 3.57 14.37
CA LEU A 96 0.76 3.92 13.07
C LEU A 96 -0.76 3.86 13.11
N TRP A 97 -1.36 2.94 13.85
CA TRP A 97 -2.81 2.89 14.04
C TRP A 97 -3.35 4.21 14.63
N THR A 98 -2.68 4.72 15.65
CA THR A 98 -3.06 5.99 16.28
C THR A 98 -2.89 7.17 15.31
N ILE A 99 -1.80 7.17 14.53
CA ILE A 99 -1.53 8.19 13.51
C ILE A 99 -2.61 8.14 12.42
N ASN A 100 -3.00 6.95 11.97
CA ASN A 100 -4.04 6.76 10.96
C ASN A 100 -5.37 7.37 11.39
N LEU A 101 -5.81 7.11 12.62
CA LEU A 101 -7.04 7.66 13.16
C LEU A 101 -7.01 9.20 13.26
N ARG A 102 -5.86 9.76 13.63
CA ARG A 102 -5.70 11.23 13.70
C ARG A 102 -5.63 11.86 12.31
N LEU A 103 -4.99 11.21 11.35
CA LEU A 103 -4.87 11.69 9.98
C LEU A 103 -6.23 11.66 9.27
N ALA A 104 -6.96 10.57 9.41
CA ALA A 104 -8.28 10.40 8.83
C ALA A 104 -9.34 11.27 9.52
N GLY A 105 -9.14 11.64 10.79
CA GLY A 105 -10.10 12.39 11.61
C GLY A 105 -11.35 11.60 12.01
N THR A 106 -11.66 10.56 11.27
CA THR A 106 -12.80 9.66 11.47
C THR A 106 -12.36 8.22 11.21
N ALA A 107 -13.08 7.24 11.73
CA ALA A 107 -12.80 5.83 11.50
C ALA A 107 -13.00 5.41 10.02
N ASN A 108 -13.76 6.19 9.26
CA ASN A 108 -14.02 5.95 7.84
C ASN A 108 -14.07 7.29 7.12
N VAL A 109 -13.27 7.45 6.06
CA VAL A 109 -13.25 8.65 5.22
C VAL A 109 -14.04 8.32 3.95
N PRO A 110 -15.26 8.85 3.78
CA PRO A 110 -16.03 8.62 2.57
C PRO A 110 -15.43 9.42 1.41
N ILE A 111 -15.10 8.73 0.32
CA ILE A 111 -14.60 9.31 -0.94
C ILE A 111 -15.72 9.20 -1.99
N PHE A 112 -16.88 9.80 -1.69
CA PHE A 112 -18.01 9.77 -2.62
C PHE A 112 -18.00 11.02 -3.51
N GLY A 113 -17.86 10.81 -4.82
CA GLY A 113 -17.92 11.89 -5.80
C GLY A 113 -16.61 12.64 -6.04
N ASP A 114 -15.54 12.24 -5.41
CA ASP A 114 -14.21 12.78 -5.66
C ASP A 114 -13.51 12.00 -6.78
N ASP A 115 -12.72 12.70 -7.60
CA ASP A 115 -11.95 12.10 -8.68
C ASP A 115 -10.91 11.12 -8.09
N SER A 116 -11.01 9.85 -8.46
CA SER A 116 -10.03 8.84 -8.12
C SER A 116 -9.02 8.63 -9.24
N ILE A 117 -7.92 7.91 -8.95
CA ILE A 117 -6.95 7.50 -9.98
C ILE A 117 -7.64 6.67 -11.06
N PHE A 118 -8.69 5.93 -10.70
CA PHE A 118 -9.45 5.07 -11.60
C PHE A 118 -10.50 5.82 -12.44
N ASP A 119 -10.90 7.03 -12.05
CA ASP A 119 -11.94 7.84 -12.70
C ASP A 119 -11.40 9.15 -13.32
N ASN A 120 -10.10 9.22 -13.58
CA ASN A 120 -9.50 10.34 -14.28
C ASN A 120 -9.81 10.33 -15.80
N ALA A 121 -9.89 11.51 -16.39
CA ALA A 121 -10.11 11.68 -17.82
C ALA A 121 -9.12 10.89 -18.69
N SER A 122 -7.87 10.75 -18.25
CA SER A 122 -6.83 9.98 -18.94
C SER A 122 -7.10 8.47 -18.91
N VAL A 123 -7.61 7.93 -17.82
CA VAL A 123 -7.93 6.50 -17.68
C VAL A 123 -9.23 6.17 -18.40
N ASN A 124 -10.22 7.04 -18.32
CA ASN A 124 -11.49 6.87 -19.02
C ASN A 124 -11.32 6.95 -20.55
N GLY A 125 -10.31 7.67 -21.05
CA GLY A 125 -9.97 7.70 -22.49
C GLY A 125 -9.35 6.39 -23.02
N ILE A 126 -8.71 5.60 -22.15
CA ILE A 126 -8.08 4.32 -22.51
C ILE A 126 -9.10 3.18 -22.46
N PHE A 127 -10.02 3.21 -21.50
CA PHE A 127 -11.04 2.18 -21.28
C PHE A 127 -12.38 2.63 -21.89
N HIS A 128 -12.69 2.15 -23.11
CA HIS A 128 -14.00 2.36 -23.76
C HIS A 128 -15.11 1.61 -23.01
N ASP A 129 -16.34 2.04 -23.17
CA ASP A 129 -17.56 1.68 -22.43
C ASP A 129 -17.77 0.17 -22.07
N GLY A 130 -17.15 -0.75 -22.80
CA GLY A 130 -17.28 -2.20 -22.54
C GLY A 130 -16.36 -2.75 -21.43
N LEU A 131 -15.28 -2.07 -21.11
CA LEU A 131 -14.29 -2.50 -20.11
C LEU A 131 -14.35 -1.69 -18.80
N SER A 132 -15.26 -0.74 -18.68
CA SER A 132 -15.36 0.15 -17.52
C SER A 132 -15.53 -0.61 -16.19
N ASN A 133 -16.23 -1.76 -16.21
CA ASN A 133 -16.44 -2.60 -15.03
C ASN A 133 -15.18 -3.38 -14.58
N TYR A 134 -14.17 -3.53 -15.45
CA TYR A 134 -12.94 -4.28 -15.19
C TYR A 134 -11.71 -3.37 -15.05
N LYS A 135 -11.87 -2.04 -15.21
CA LYS A 135 -10.75 -1.10 -15.22
C LYS A 135 -9.91 -1.18 -13.93
N VAL A 136 -10.54 -1.24 -12.77
CA VAL A 136 -9.87 -1.36 -11.47
C VAL A 136 -9.11 -2.67 -11.39
N LEU A 137 -9.75 -3.78 -11.75
CA LEU A 137 -9.14 -5.11 -11.74
C LEU A 137 -7.91 -5.18 -12.63
N VAL A 138 -7.98 -4.64 -13.87
CA VAL A 138 -6.85 -4.63 -14.81
C VAL A 138 -5.69 -3.79 -14.27
N ILE A 139 -5.96 -2.60 -13.75
CA ILE A 139 -4.93 -1.71 -13.19
C ILE A 139 -4.25 -2.37 -11.99
N VAL A 140 -5.03 -2.92 -11.06
CA VAL A 140 -4.49 -3.59 -9.86
C VAL A 140 -3.68 -4.83 -10.24
N LEU A 141 -4.14 -5.60 -11.24
CA LEU A 141 -3.42 -6.76 -11.75
C LEU A 141 -2.07 -6.36 -12.37
N VAL A 142 -2.04 -5.31 -13.17
CA VAL A 142 -0.79 -4.78 -13.74
C VAL A 142 0.18 -4.35 -12.64
N ILE A 143 -0.31 -3.63 -11.62
CA ILE A 143 0.51 -3.21 -10.47
C ILE A 143 1.03 -4.45 -9.71
N ALA A 144 0.20 -5.47 -9.50
CA ALA A 144 0.61 -6.70 -8.81
C ALA A 144 1.70 -7.46 -9.58
N VAL A 145 1.57 -7.55 -10.91
CA VAL A 145 2.58 -8.19 -11.77
C VAL A 145 3.88 -7.39 -11.75
N ILE A 146 3.82 -6.06 -11.87
CA ILE A 146 5.00 -5.20 -11.80
C ILE A 146 5.68 -5.35 -10.44
N SER A 147 4.92 -5.33 -9.35
CA SER A 147 5.45 -5.50 -7.99
C SER A 147 6.15 -6.86 -7.84
N LYS A 148 5.56 -7.93 -8.37
CA LYS A 148 6.17 -9.26 -8.35
C LYS A 148 7.46 -9.31 -9.17
N VAL A 149 7.47 -8.74 -10.37
CA VAL A 149 8.66 -8.71 -11.24
C VAL A 149 9.78 -7.90 -10.58
N LEU A 150 9.47 -6.75 -9.99
CA LEU A 150 10.45 -5.95 -9.24
C LEU A 150 11.01 -6.73 -8.05
N LEU A 151 10.15 -7.47 -7.33
CA LEU A 151 10.57 -8.33 -6.24
C LEU A 151 11.50 -9.44 -6.72
N ASP A 152 11.14 -10.15 -7.80
CA ASP A 152 11.96 -11.22 -8.37
C ASP A 152 13.33 -10.68 -8.86
N LEU A 153 13.34 -9.47 -9.45
CA LEU A 153 14.60 -8.80 -9.84
C LEU A 153 15.43 -8.43 -8.60
N TYR A 154 14.82 -7.87 -7.57
CA TYR A 154 15.49 -7.52 -6.32
C TYR A 154 16.10 -8.76 -5.66
N MET A 155 15.36 -9.86 -5.59
CA MET A 155 15.84 -11.12 -5.02
C MET A 155 16.99 -11.76 -5.81
N LYS A 156 17.15 -11.42 -7.09
CA LYS A 156 18.30 -11.84 -7.92
C LYS A 156 19.54 -10.96 -7.73
N THR A 157 19.43 -9.83 -7.03
CA THR A 157 20.59 -8.99 -6.70
C THR A 157 21.37 -9.56 -5.53
N LYS A 158 22.65 -9.17 -5.39
CA LYS A 158 23.52 -9.63 -4.30
C LYS A 158 22.95 -9.31 -2.90
N SER A 159 22.14 -8.26 -2.77
CA SER A 159 21.49 -7.87 -1.51
C SER A 159 20.26 -8.71 -1.17
N GLY A 160 19.65 -9.38 -2.15
CA GLY A 160 18.51 -10.28 -1.93
C GLY A 160 18.90 -11.75 -1.76
N PHE A 161 20.18 -12.09 -1.96
CA PHE A 161 20.70 -13.46 -1.92
C PHE A 161 21.46 -13.80 -0.62
N LEU A 162 21.48 -12.85 0.32
CA LEU A 162 22.01 -13.07 1.67
C LEU A 162 20.93 -13.63 2.56
#